data_dbe8c50659b60aad9dc4d8cd30b85e46
#
_entry.id   dbe8c50659b60aad9dc4d8cd30b85e46
#
_cell.length_a   1.000
_cell.length_b   1.000
_cell.length_c   1.000
_cell.angle_alpha   90.00
_cell.angle_beta   90.00
_cell.angle_gamma   90.00
#
_symmetry.space_group_name_H-M   'P 1'
#
loop_
_entity.id
_entity.type
_entity.pdbx_description
1 polymer ?
#
loop_
_entity_poly.entity_id
_entity_poly.type
_entity_poly.pdbx_seq_one_letter_code
_entity_poly.pdbx_strand_id
1 'polypeptide(L)'
;MNYEQFKHKDKSIFLVDMTRELDYRFSELVKSAIEKQLYQRKKIWIIVNKKWYASWMICTKCGHIPYCERCSVPISYHQQANWELMWLCHICKMQYNFSTTCSKCGENAVKTYWLWTQQVAEYIENEYKAKTLIVDSDHANSPTKVKKLIDQMKEKQPQIVIWTSLLCQPSKEYPLDMIIFLNTT
;
A
#
# COMPACT_ATOMS: atom_id res chain seq x y z
N MET A 1 -1.19 5.69 -21.77
CA MET A 1 -0.32 5.45 -20.61
C MET A 1 -1.03 6.08 -19.41
N ASN A 2 -1.11 5.37 -18.28
CA ASN A 2 -1.87 5.80 -17.10
C ASN A 2 -0.97 6.49 -16.06
N TYR A 3 0.02 7.26 -16.51
CA TYR A 3 0.91 7.96 -15.61
C TYR A 3 1.37 9.29 -16.18
N GLU A 4 1.71 10.20 -15.28
CA GLU A 4 2.40 11.46 -15.56
C GLU A 4 3.83 11.38 -15.05
N GLN A 5 4.78 11.91 -15.83
CA GLN A 5 6.20 11.93 -15.46
C GLN A 5 6.65 13.35 -15.19
N PHE A 6 7.28 13.54 -14.04
CA PHE A 6 7.92 14.81 -13.64
C PHE A 6 9.41 14.60 -13.45
N LYS A 7 10.19 15.63 -13.70
CA LYS A 7 11.63 15.63 -13.42
C LYS A 7 11.93 16.66 -12.33
N HIS A 8 12.71 16.26 -11.35
CA HIS A 8 13.24 17.16 -10.34
C HIS A 8 14.72 16.85 -10.12
N LYS A 9 15.59 17.76 -10.55
CA LYS A 9 17.05 17.56 -10.60
C LYS A 9 17.38 16.30 -11.41
N ASP A 10 18.10 15.35 -10.80
CA ASP A 10 18.51 14.05 -11.35
C ASP A 10 17.48 12.93 -11.13
N LYS A 11 16.32 13.25 -10.53
CA LYS A 11 15.28 12.27 -10.18
C LYS A 11 14.09 12.35 -11.13
N SER A 12 13.53 11.19 -11.46
CA SER A 12 12.25 11.10 -12.17
C SER A 12 11.16 10.65 -11.19
N ILE A 13 10.04 11.35 -11.20
CA ILE A 13 8.85 11.06 -10.40
C ILE A 13 7.75 10.63 -11.37
N PHE A 14 7.10 9.52 -11.07
CA PHE A 14 5.97 9.01 -11.83
C PHE A 14 4.74 8.98 -10.93
N LEU A 15 3.68 9.64 -11.37
CA LEU A 15 2.36 9.58 -10.74
C LEU A 15 1.48 8.66 -11.58
N VAL A 16 1.05 7.54 -10.99
CA VAL A 16 0.29 6.52 -11.71
C VAL A 16 -1.17 6.54 -11.27
N ASP A 17 -2.08 6.63 -12.24
CA ASP A 17 -3.51 6.49 -12.02
C ASP A 17 -3.87 5.00 -11.90
N MET A 18 -4.07 4.55 -10.67
CA MET A 18 -4.40 3.16 -10.36
C MET A 18 -5.85 2.77 -10.69
N THR A 19 -6.72 3.73 -11.02
CA THR A 19 -8.15 3.44 -11.33
C THR A 19 -8.32 2.64 -12.61
N ARG A 20 -7.33 2.63 -13.48
CA ARG A 20 -7.31 1.93 -14.77
C ARG A 20 -6.39 0.70 -14.78
N GLU A 21 -5.78 0.39 -13.64
CA GLU A 21 -4.90 -0.77 -13.51
C GLU A 21 -5.70 -2.03 -13.16
N LEU A 22 -5.29 -3.16 -13.73
CA LEU A 22 -5.91 -4.45 -13.46
C LEU A 22 -5.55 -4.97 -12.07
N ASP A 23 -4.34 -4.69 -11.63
CA ASP A 23 -3.86 -5.02 -10.29
C ASP A 23 -3.88 -3.76 -9.42
N TYR A 24 -4.73 -3.76 -8.41
CA TYR A 24 -4.88 -2.64 -7.47
C TYR A 24 -3.64 -2.41 -6.58
N ARG A 25 -2.72 -3.38 -6.51
CA ARG A 25 -1.51 -3.31 -5.68
C ARG A 25 -0.39 -2.57 -6.39
N PHE A 26 -0.11 -2.99 -7.62
CA PHE A 26 0.98 -2.47 -8.42
C PHE A 26 0.54 -2.31 -9.88
N SER A 27 0.76 -1.12 -10.43
CA SER A 27 0.61 -0.92 -11.87
C SER A 27 1.66 -1.69 -12.67
N GLU A 28 1.41 -1.95 -13.93
CA GLU A 28 2.39 -2.59 -14.83
C GLU A 28 3.69 -1.77 -14.92
N LEU A 29 3.60 -0.45 -14.85
CA LEU A 29 4.78 0.42 -14.78
C LEU A 29 5.64 0.13 -13.54
N VAL A 30 5.00 0.01 -12.36
CA VAL A 30 5.69 -0.28 -11.11
C VAL A 30 6.28 -1.68 -11.11
N LYS A 31 5.56 -2.68 -11.62
CA LYS A 31 6.06 -4.06 -11.75
C LYS A 31 7.34 -4.11 -12.59
N SER A 32 7.30 -3.52 -13.78
CA SER A 32 8.47 -3.44 -14.66
C SER A 32 9.64 -2.68 -14.04
N ALA A 33 9.35 -1.62 -13.27
CA ALA A 33 10.37 -0.88 -12.56
C ALA A 33 11.01 -1.72 -11.44
N ILE A 34 10.23 -2.48 -10.67
CA ILE A 34 10.74 -3.40 -9.64
C ILE A 34 11.68 -4.43 -10.28
N GLU A 35 11.25 -5.11 -11.33
CA GLU A 35 12.05 -6.11 -12.04
C GLU A 35 13.39 -5.53 -12.49
N LYS A 36 13.35 -4.38 -13.14
CA LYS A 36 14.56 -3.68 -13.61
C LYS A 36 15.52 -3.36 -12.47
N GLN A 37 15.01 -2.85 -11.34
CA GLN A 37 15.86 -2.50 -10.20
C GLN A 37 16.44 -3.76 -9.54
N LEU A 38 15.66 -4.83 -9.41
CA LEU A 38 16.13 -6.10 -8.86
C LEU A 38 17.23 -6.73 -9.74
N TYR A 39 17.04 -6.71 -11.06
CA TYR A 39 18.06 -7.18 -12.01
C TYR A 39 19.38 -6.42 -11.88
N GLN A 40 19.31 -5.10 -11.62
CA GLN A 40 20.46 -4.24 -11.39
C GLN A 40 21.02 -4.32 -9.96
N ARG A 41 20.48 -5.17 -9.09
CA ARG A 41 20.82 -5.30 -7.66
C ARG A 41 20.69 -3.99 -6.87
N LYS A 42 19.77 -3.14 -7.28
CA LYS A 42 19.48 -1.85 -6.64
C LYS A 42 18.53 -2.01 -5.46
N LYS A 43 18.51 -0.99 -4.61
CA LYS A 43 17.71 -0.95 -3.38
C LYS A 43 16.38 -0.25 -3.62
N ILE A 44 15.29 -0.91 -3.24
CA ILE A 44 13.92 -0.45 -3.42
C ILE A 44 13.28 -0.26 -2.05
N TRP A 45 12.64 0.89 -1.85
CA TRP A 45 11.78 1.10 -0.70
C TRP A 45 10.34 1.19 -1.16
N ILE A 46 9.48 0.42 -0.49
CA ILE A 46 8.04 0.45 -0.70
C ILE A 46 7.42 1.05 0.55
N ILE A 47 6.84 2.24 0.41
CA ILE A 47 6.19 2.94 1.52
C ILE A 47 4.70 2.65 1.43
N VAL A 48 4.20 1.94 2.44
CA VAL A 48 2.78 1.66 2.59
C VAL A 48 2.20 2.67 3.57
N ASN A 49 1.27 3.48 3.12
CA ASN A 49 0.59 4.42 4.01
C ASN A 49 -0.37 3.65 4.92
N LYS A 50 0.13 3.30 6.11
CA LYS A 50 -0.68 2.65 7.15
C LYS A 50 -1.58 3.70 7.80
N LYS A 51 -2.62 4.14 7.11
CA LYS A 51 -3.76 4.71 7.80
C LYS A 51 -4.49 3.52 8.43
N TRP A 52 -4.42 3.43 9.74
CA TRP A 52 -5.23 2.53 10.54
C TRP A 52 -6.66 2.57 10.01
N TYR A 53 -7.21 1.41 9.63
CA TYR A 53 -8.61 1.18 9.30
C TYR A 53 -9.17 1.70 7.96
N ALA A 54 -8.39 2.07 6.99
CA ALA A 54 -8.93 2.27 5.65
C ALA A 54 -8.84 0.99 4.81
N SER A 55 -9.67 0.03 5.12
CA SER A 55 -9.99 -1.03 4.16
C SER A 55 -10.85 -0.41 3.08
N TRP A 56 -10.32 -0.33 1.88
CA TRP A 56 -11.08 0.15 0.73
C TRP A 56 -11.96 -0.98 0.23
N MET A 57 -13.13 -0.62 -0.19
CA MET A 57 -14.02 -1.55 -0.87
C MET A 57 -14.14 -1.11 -2.32
N ILE A 58 -14.04 -2.08 -3.23
CA ILE A 58 -14.21 -1.83 -4.65
C ILE A 58 -14.98 -2.97 -5.29
N CYS A 59 -15.85 -2.63 -6.20
CA CYS A 59 -16.46 -3.64 -7.05
C CYS A 59 -15.46 -4.10 -8.12
N THR A 60 -15.10 -5.39 -8.10
CA THR A 60 -14.15 -5.97 -9.06
C THR A 60 -14.68 -6.03 -10.49
N LYS A 61 -15.99 -5.82 -10.69
CA LYS A 61 -16.62 -5.80 -12.01
C LYS A 61 -16.62 -4.42 -12.66
N CYS A 62 -16.99 -3.37 -11.91
CA CYS A 62 -17.17 -2.04 -12.49
C CYS A 62 -16.29 -0.95 -11.88
N GLY A 63 -15.38 -1.31 -10.94
CA GLY A 63 -14.49 -0.36 -10.29
C GLY A 63 -15.18 0.60 -9.31
N HIS A 64 -16.48 0.43 -9.04
CA HIS A 64 -17.22 1.30 -8.14
C HIS A 64 -16.73 1.18 -6.69
N ILE A 65 -16.43 2.30 -6.07
CA ILE A 65 -16.13 2.41 -4.64
C ILE A 65 -17.39 2.89 -3.93
N PRO A 66 -17.86 2.23 -2.86
CA PRO A 66 -18.99 2.72 -2.08
C PRO A 66 -18.68 4.03 -1.38
N TYR A 67 -19.56 5.01 -1.51
CA TYR A 67 -19.43 6.34 -0.90
C TYR A 67 -20.52 6.58 0.14
N CYS A 68 -20.19 7.35 1.15
CA CYS A 68 -21.16 7.82 2.13
C CYS A 68 -22.15 8.79 1.45
N GLU A 69 -23.45 8.50 1.53
CA GLU A 69 -24.51 9.32 0.94
C GLU A 69 -24.54 10.75 1.52
N ARG A 70 -24.12 10.91 2.78
CA ARG A 70 -24.13 12.19 3.47
C ARG A 70 -22.88 13.02 3.24
N CYS A 71 -21.70 12.38 3.18
CA CYS A 71 -20.39 13.06 3.16
C CYS A 71 -19.68 12.96 1.82
N SER A 72 -20.17 12.11 0.89
CA SER A 72 -19.55 11.83 -0.40
C SER A 72 -18.08 11.40 -0.33
N VAL A 73 -17.68 10.80 0.81
CA VAL A 73 -16.37 10.20 0.98
C VAL A 73 -16.45 8.68 0.92
N PRO A 74 -15.39 7.97 0.53
CA PRO A 74 -15.37 6.52 0.56
C PRO A 74 -15.74 5.97 1.93
N ILE A 75 -16.59 4.94 1.95
CA ILE A 75 -16.93 4.23 3.18
C ILE A 75 -15.78 3.28 3.51
N SER A 76 -15.40 3.25 4.77
CA SER A 76 -14.37 2.34 5.28
C SER A 76 -14.99 1.13 5.95
N TYR A 77 -14.31 0.03 5.83
CA TYR A 77 -14.65 -1.22 6.46
C TYR A 77 -14.00 -1.34 7.83
N HIS A 78 -14.76 -1.77 8.82
CA HIS A 78 -14.27 -2.00 10.17
C HIS A 78 -14.66 -3.39 10.65
N GLN A 79 -13.74 -4.03 11.35
CA GLN A 79 -14.02 -5.24 12.09
C GLN A 79 -14.19 -4.86 13.57
N GLN A 80 -15.34 -5.20 14.14
CA GLN A 80 -15.61 -4.99 15.56
C GLN A 80 -14.93 -6.07 16.41
N ALA A 81 -14.86 -5.84 17.73
CA ALA A 81 -14.30 -6.79 18.67
C ALA A 81 -15.04 -8.16 18.70
N ASN A 82 -16.30 -8.17 18.29
CA ASN A 82 -17.14 -9.38 18.16
C ASN A 82 -17.01 -10.07 16.78
N TRP A 83 -16.03 -9.69 15.96
CA TRP A 83 -15.79 -10.18 14.61
C TRP A 83 -16.86 -9.78 13.58
N GLU A 84 -17.85 -8.99 13.95
CA GLU A 84 -18.81 -8.45 13.00
C GLU A 84 -18.17 -7.39 12.12
N LEU A 85 -18.56 -7.42 10.86
CA LEU A 85 -18.06 -6.55 9.82
C LEU A 85 -19.05 -5.43 9.60
N MET A 86 -18.59 -4.19 9.66
CA MET A 86 -19.44 -3.03 9.43
C MET A 86 -18.79 -2.03 8.49
N TRP A 87 -19.62 -1.32 7.79
CA TRP A 87 -19.20 -0.18 7.00
C TRP A 87 -19.41 1.11 7.78
N LEU A 88 -18.40 1.94 7.84
CA LEU A 88 -18.41 3.17 8.63
C LEU A 88 -17.89 4.36 7.81
N CYS A 89 -18.62 5.46 7.84
CA CYS A 89 -18.09 6.74 7.37
C CYS A 89 -17.22 7.37 8.46
N HIS A 90 -15.96 7.65 8.17
CA HIS A 90 -15.05 8.28 9.14
C HIS A 90 -15.41 9.72 9.49
N ILE A 91 -16.15 10.42 8.63
CA ILE A 91 -16.56 11.82 8.83
C ILE A 91 -17.80 11.88 9.73
N CYS A 92 -18.93 11.33 9.29
CA CYS A 92 -20.20 11.46 10.01
C CYS A 92 -20.52 10.28 10.93
N LYS A 93 -19.65 9.26 10.98
CA LYS A 93 -19.82 8.03 11.80
C LYS A 93 -21.07 7.21 11.43
N MET A 94 -21.68 7.49 10.28
CA MET A 94 -22.81 6.70 9.80
C MET A 94 -22.35 5.28 9.51
N GLN A 95 -23.13 4.33 10.01
CA GLN A 95 -22.90 2.91 9.82
C GLN A 95 -23.78 2.38 8.70
N TYR A 96 -23.25 1.46 7.91
CA TYR A 96 -23.94 0.80 6.82
C TYR A 96 -23.82 -0.71 6.98
N ASN A 97 -24.86 -1.43 6.61
CA ASN A 97 -24.82 -2.88 6.59
C ASN A 97 -23.82 -3.36 5.54
N PHE A 98 -23.05 -4.38 5.90
CA PHE A 98 -22.13 -5.00 4.96
C PHE A 98 -22.90 -5.65 3.81
N SER A 99 -22.50 -5.35 2.59
CA SER A 99 -23.04 -5.99 1.38
C SER A 99 -21.92 -6.25 0.40
N THR A 100 -21.91 -7.44 -0.16
CA THR A 100 -21.03 -7.80 -1.28
C THR A 100 -21.62 -7.43 -2.63
N THR A 101 -22.89 -6.99 -2.64
CA THR A 101 -23.58 -6.54 -3.86
C THR A 101 -23.26 -5.09 -4.15
N CYS A 102 -22.79 -4.82 -5.36
CA CYS A 102 -22.45 -3.49 -5.81
C CYS A 102 -23.71 -2.65 -6.07
N SER A 103 -23.80 -1.47 -5.44
CA SER A 103 -24.93 -0.54 -5.64
C SER A 103 -25.00 0.04 -7.06
N LYS A 104 -23.89 0.02 -7.82
CA LYS A 104 -23.84 0.57 -9.18
C LYS A 104 -24.19 -0.44 -10.27
N CYS A 105 -23.67 -1.66 -10.21
CA CYS A 105 -23.86 -2.66 -11.27
C CYS A 105 -24.71 -3.86 -10.84
N GLY A 106 -25.11 -3.95 -9.56
CA GLY A 106 -25.92 -5.06 -9.05
C GLY A 106 -25.18 -6.38 -8.83
N GLU A 107 -23.91 -6.48 -9.24
CA GLU A 107 -23.13 -7.70 -9.15
C GLU A 107 -22.64 -7.97 -7.72
N ASN A 108 -22.60 -9.23 -7.34
CA ASN A 108 -22.04 -9.67 -6.06
C ASN A 108 -20.50 -9.71 -6.12
N ALA A 109 -19.89 -8.55 -6.29
CA ALA A 109 -18.47 -8.39 -6.63
C ALA A 109 -17.75 -7.31 -5.81
N VAL A 110 -18.36 -6.80 -4.75
CA VAL A 110 -17.69 -5.89 -3.83
C VAL A 110 -16.75 -6.66 -2.94
N LYS A 111 -15.48 -6.33 -3.01
CA LYS A 111 -14.42 -6.92 -2.19
C LYS A 111 -13.74 -5.85 -1.37
N THR A 112 -13.30 -6.25 -0.18
CA THR A 112 -12.44 -5.43 0.66
C THR A 112 -11.00 -5.62 0.22
N TYR A 113 -10.28 -4.52 0.05
CA TYR A 113 -8.87 -4.55 -0.25
C TYR A 113 -8.09 -4.00 0.94
N TRP A 114 -7.15 -4.79 1.38
CA TRP A 114 -6.24 -4.46 2.48
C TRP A 114 -4.85 -4.45 1.87
N LEU A 115 -4.17 -3.35 1.98
CA LEU A 115 -2.77 -3.31 1.59
C LEU A 115 -1.93 -3.18 2.86
N TRP A 116 -1.62 -4.30 3.48
CA TRP A 116 -0.77 -4.36 4.65
C TRP A 116 0.66 -4.63 4.24
N THR A 117 1.60 -4.21 5.07
CA THR A 117 3.02 -4.45 4.84
C THR A 117 3.33 -5.93 4.59
N GLN A 118 2.69 -6.83 5.34
CA GLN A 118 2.83 -8.28 5.18
C GLN A 118 2.33 -8.77 3.83
N GLN A 119 1.17 -8.32 3.37
CA GLN A 119 0.63 -8.71 2.06
C GLN A 119 1.48 -8.20 0.91
N VAL A 120 2.02 -6.99 1.04
CA VAL A 120 2.98 -6.44 0.07
C VAL A 120 4.24 -7.31 0.06
N ALA A 121 4.74 -7.70 1.24
CA ALA A 121 5.91 -8.57 1.36
C ALA A 121 5.68 -9.93 0.71
N GLU A 122 4.57 -10.61 1.06
CA GLU A 122 4.19 -11.90 0.49
C GLU A 122 4.06 -11.84 -1.04
N TYR A 123 3.42 -10.78 -1.56
CA TYR A 123 3.31 -10.58 -2.99
C TYR A 123 4.69 -10.46 -3.66
N ILE A 124 5.54 -9.60 -3.12
CA ILE A 124 6.90 -9.36 -3.64
C ILE A 124 7.74 -10.64 -3.58
N GLU A 125 7.70 -11.36 -2.46
CA GLU A 125 8.46 -12.59 -2.29
C GLU A 125 7.98 -13.72 -3.20
N ASN A 126 6.68 -13.81 -3.42
CA ASN A 126 6.09 -14.82 -4.31
C ASN A 126 6.36 -14.51 -5.79
N GLU A 127 6.21 -13.26 -6.20
CA GLU A 127 6.32 -12.85 -7.60
C GLU A 127 7.77 -12.75 -8.07
N TYR A 128 8.60 -12.08 -7.26
CA TYR A 128 9.98 -11.76 -7.67
C TYR A 128 11.04 -12.63 -7.00
N LYS A 129 10.66 -13.53 -6.08
CA LYS A 129 11.59 -14.34 -5.26
C LYS A 129 12.65 -13.50 -4.52
N ALA A 130 12.31 -12.24 -4.25
CA ALA A 130 13.18 -11.27 -3.59
C ALA A 130 12.88 -11.25 -2.08
N LYS A 131 13.94 -11.29 -1.25
CA LYS A 131 13.79 -11.16 0.20
C LYS A 131 13.39 -9.74 0.58
N THR A 132 12.37 -9.62 1.41
CA THR A 132 11.89 -8.35 1.94
C THR A 132 12.29 -8.15 3.40
N LEU A 133 12.34 -6.88 3.83
CA LEU A 133 12.41 -6.49 5.23
C LEU A 133 11.26 -5.54 5.54
N ILE A 134 10.42 -5.90 6.52
CA ILE A 134 9.32 -5.05 6.97
C ILE A 134 9.78 -4.18 8.12
N VAL A 135 9.54 -2.87 8.01
CA VAL A 135 9.79 -1.86 9.04
C VAL A 135 8.49 -1.10 9.31
N ASP A 136 7.79 -1.49 10.35
CA ASP A 136 6.54 -0.85 10.76
C ASP A 136 6.56 -0.44 12.25
N SER A 137 5.50 0.21 12.72
CA SER A 137 5.41 0.69 14.10
C SER A 137 5.45 -0.43 15.13
N ASP A 138 5.06 -1.65 14.77
CA ASP A 138 5.04 -2.78 15.69
C ASP A 138 6.47 -3.31 15.92
N HIS A 139 7.31 -3.21 14.87
CA HIS A 139 8.71 -3.60 14.88
C HIS A 139 9.65 -2.44 15.29
N ALA A 140 9.22 -1.19 15.15
CA ALA A 140 10.04 0.00 15.35
C ALA A 140 9.43 1.01 16.36
N ASN A 141 8.81 0.54 17.42
CA ASN A 141 8.14 1.37 18.43
C ASN A 141 9.08 1.99 19.49
N SER A 142 10.38 1.82 19.36
CA SER A 142 11.38 2.44 20.24
C SER A 142 12.67 2.73 19.47
N PRO A 143 13.49 3.74 19.88
CA PRO A 143 14.76 4.04 19.25
C PRO A 143 15.71 2.84 19.18
N THR A 144 15.71 2.00 20.22
CA THR A 144 16.54 0.78 20.27
C THR A 144 16.13 -0.24 19.21
N LYS A 145 14.83 -0.43 18.99
CA LYS A 145 14.31 -1.33 17.96
C LYS A 145 14.58 -0.78 16.55
N VAL A 146 14.44 0.53 16.34
CA VAL A 146 14.82 1.19 15.08
C VAL A 146 16.29 0.94 14.77
N LYS A 147 17.18 1.14 15.75
CA LYS A 147 18.61 0.86 15.58
C LYS A 147 18.86 -0.60 15.20
N LYS A 148 18.23 -1.55 15.90
CA LYS A 148 18.34 -2.98 15.58
C LYS A 148 17.89 -3.31 14.16
N LEU A 149 16.81 -2.67 13.68
CA LEU A 149 16.35 -2.83 12.31
C LEU A 149 17.35 -2.27 11.29
N ILE A 150 17.94 -1.10 11.56
CA ILE A 150 19.00 -0.53 10.72
C ILE A 150 20.21 -1.47 10.66
N ASP A 151 20.62 -2.04 11.79
CA ASP A 151 21.72 -3.01 11.85
C ASP A 151 21.37 -4.27 11.04
N GLN A 152 20.14 -4.78 11.14
CA GLN A 152 19.67 -5.88 10.29
C GLN A 152 19.67 -5.52 8.79
N MET A 153 19.32 -4.29 8.44
CA MET A 153 19.39 -3.82 7.04
C MET A 153 20.84 -3.82 6.54
N LYS A 154 21.81 -3.44 7.38
CA LYS A 154 23.23 -3.47 7.04
C LYS A 154 23.76 -4.89 6.89
N GLU A 155 23.35 -5.79 7.79
CA GLU A 155 23.80 -7.19 7.81
C GLU A 155 23.18 -8.01 6.67
N LYS A 156 21.85 -8.00 6.57
CA LYS A 156 21.10 -8.81 5.60
C LYS A 156 21.08 -8.23 4.20
N GLN A 157 21.33 -6.92 4.07
CA GLN A 157 21.30 -6.18 2.81
C GLN A 157 20.09 -6.51 1.93
N PRO A 158 18.85 -6.44 2.45
CA PRO A 158 17.67 -6.75 1.66
C PRO A 158 17.60 -5.81 0.46
N GLN A 159 17.18 -6.33 -0.69
CA GLN A 159 16.98 -5.48 -1.86
C GLN A 159 15.71 -4.64 -1.74
N ILE A 160 14.70 -5.14 -1.03
CA ILE A 160 13.42 -4.47 -0.85
C ILE A 160 13.15 -4.27 0.64
N VAL A 161 12.85 -3.02 1.00
CA VAL A 161 12.40 -2.64 2.35
C VAL A 161 10.98 -2.11 2.23
N ILE A 162 10.06 -2.69 3.02
CA ILE A 162 8.67 -2.25 3.09
C ILE A 162 8.50 -1.46 4.39
N TRP A 163 8.08 -0.21 4.26
CA TRP A 163 8.06 0.74 5.36
C TRP A 163 6.70 1.41 5.53
N THR A 164 6.31 1.72 6.77
CA THR A 164 5.14 2.55 7.03
C THR A 164 5.51 4.02 7.17
N SER A 165 4.64 4.93 6.74
CA SER A 165 4.89 6.38 6.64
C SER A 165 5.31 7.07 7.95
N LEU A 166 5.04 6.50 9.11
CA LEU A 166 5.33 7.09 10.41
C LEU A 166 6.82 7.18 10.78
N LEU A 167 7.69 6.46 10.09
CA LEU A 167 9.10 6.33 10.44
C LEU A 167 10.04 6.70 9.28
N CYS A 168 9.53 7.40 8.28
CA CYS A 168 10.27 7.68 7.06
C CYS A 168 11.37 8.74 7.27
N GLN A 169 12.46 8.34 7.90
CA GLN A 169 13.74 9.03 7.74
C GLN A 169 14.69 8.05 7.04
N PRO A 170 14.90 8.19 5.72
CA PRO A 170 15.94 7.43 5.05
C PRO A 170 17.27 7.77 5.73
N SER A 171 17.87 6.77 6.38
CA SER A 171 19.19 6.99 6.95
C SER A 171 20.16 7.23 5.80
N LYS A 172 21.04 8.21 5.92
CA LYS A 172 22.14 8.43 4.96
C LYS A 172 23.03 7.18 4.81
N GLU A 173 22.88 6.24 5.72
CA GLU A 173 23.67 5.03 5.83
C GLU A 173 23.15 3.86 4.96
N TYR A 174 21.92 3.95 4.44
CA TYR A 174 21.35 2.90 3.58
C TYR A 174 21.00 3.49 2.23
N PRO A 175 21.78 3.19 1.17
CA PRO A 175 21.56 3.75 -0.15
C PRO A 175 20.20 3.32 -0.70
N LEU A 176 19.57 4.24 -1.39
CA LEU A 176 18.22 4.11 -1.91
C LEU A 176 18.22 4.51 -3.38
N ASP A 177 17.79 3.59 -4.25
CA ASP A 177 17.74 3.83 -5.69
C ASP A 177 16.32 4.16 -6.17
N MET A 178 15.31 3.54 -5.56
CA MET A 178 13.91 3.75 -5.93
C MET A 178 13.00 3.76 -4.71
N ILE A 179 12.01 4.65 -4.70
CA ILE A 179 10.92 4.68 -3.72
C ILE A 179 9.60 4.49 -4.45
N ILE A 180 8.77 3.61 -3.91
CA ILE A 180 7.40 3.39 -4.35
C ILE A 180 6.48 3.78 -3.20
N PHE A 181 5.58 4.72 -3.43
CA PHE A 181 4.52 5.07 -2.49
C PHE A 181 3.23 4.37 -2.89
N LEU A 182 2.69 3.56 -2.00
CA LEU A 182 1.40 2.90 -2.18
C LEU A 182 0.34 3.62 -1.34
N ASN A 183 -0.83 3.82 -1.91
CA ASN A 183 -1.97 4.49 -1.26
C ASN A 183 -1.64 5.92 -0.76
N THR A 184 -1.39 6.81 -1.71
CA THR A 184 -1.06 8.22 -1.43
C THR A 184 -2.28 9.12 -1.21
N THR A 185 -3.51 8.59 -1.23
CA THR A 185 -4.75 9.33 -0.99
C THR A 185 -5.19 9.31 0.46
#